data_a190a0b93956b29fe9d2a56e08c50a4a
#
_entry.id   a190a0b93956b29fe9d2a56e08c50a4a
#
_cell.length_a   1.000
_cell.length_b   1.000
_cell.length_c   1.000
_cell.angle_alpha   90.00
_cell.angle_beta   90.00
_cell.angle_gamma   90.00
#
_symmetry.space_group_name_H-M   'P 1'
#
loop_
_entity.id
_entity.type
_entity.pdbx_description
1 polymer ?
#
loop_
_entity_poly.entity_id
_entity_poly.type
_entity_poly.pdbx_seq_one_letter_code
_entity_poly.pdbx_strand_id
1 'polypeptide(L)'
;EVAPWVELQIVAFPQEGILSYPNGEALLEEALKLGADVVGAIPHFEFTRECGVESLHIAFRLAQQYDRPLDIHCDEIDDEQSRFVETVAAMALKAGIGPRVTASHTTAMHSYNGAYTSRLFRLLKLSGINFVA
;
A
#
# COMPACT_ATOMS: atom_id res chain seq x y z
N GLU A 1 21.00 -19.95 2.52
CA GLU A 1 21.73 -20.68 1.44
C GLU A 1 21.75 -19.92 0.10
N VAL A 2 20.77 -19.04 -0.17
CA VAL A 2 20.71 -18.27 -1.43
C VAL A 2 21.36 -16.89 -1.35
N ALA A 3 21.69 -16.40 -0.17
CA ALA A 3 22.19 -15.05 0.08
C ALA A 3 23.39 -14.59 -0.80
N PRO A 4 24.30 -15.47 -1.25
CA PRO A 4 25.37 -15.04 -2.16
C PRO A 4 24.88 -14.71 -3.59
N TRP A 5 23.66 -15.11 -3.95
CA TRP A 5 23.15 -15.05 -5.33
C TRP A 5 21.91 -14.18 -5.47
N VAL A 6 21.14 -14.01 -4.38
CA VAL A 6 19.84 -13.32 -4.38
C VAL A 6 19.70 -12.52 -3.11
N GLU A 7 19.31 -11.27 -3.21
CA GLU A 7 18.79 -10.48 -2.12
C GLU A 7 17.29 -10.73 -1.99
N LEU A 8 16.81 -11.04 -0.78
CA LEU A 8 15.40 -11.29 -0.49
C LEU A 8 14.84 -10.18 0.39
N GLN A 9 13.65 -9.70 0.06
CA GLN A 9 12.87 -8.83 0.90
C GLN A 9 11.61 -9.55 1.36
N ILE A 10 11.36 -9.54 2.67
CA ILE A 10 10.16 -10.14 3.28
C ILE A 10 9.12 -9.04 3.48
N VAL A 11 8.00 -9.17 2.80
CA VAL A 11 6.85 -8.29 3.00
C VAL A 11 5.95 -8.87 4.09
N ALA A 12 5.71 -8.12 5.16
CA ALA A 12 4.66 -8.44 6.12
C ALA A 12 3.31 -8.05 5.47
N PHE A 13 2.58 -9.05 4.95
CA PHE A 13 1.42 -8.80 4.10
C PHE A 13 0.11 -9.30 4.74
N PRO A 14 -0.84 -8.40 5.05
CA PRO A 14 -2.14 -8.74 5.64
C PRO A 14 -3.15 -9.09 4.54
N GLN A 15 -3.09 -10.31 3.99
CA GLN A 15 -3.90 -10.77 2.85
C GLN A 15 -5.42 -10.56 3.02
N GLU A 16 -5.93 -10.68 4.25
CA GLU A 16 -7.36 -10.52 4.56
C GLU A 16 -7.71 -9.09 5.05
N GLY A 17 -6.80 -8.14 4.89
CA GLY A 17 -6.91 -6.80 5.45
C GLY A 17 -6.30 -6.67 6.85
N ILE A 18 -6.03 -5.43 7.26
CA ILE A 18 -5.49 -5.13 8.60
C ILE A 18 -6.61 -5.07 9.64
N LEU A 19 -7.73 -4.44 9.29
CA LEU A 19 -8.88 -4.23 10.17
C LEU A 19 -9.93 -5.34 10.03
N SER A 20 -10.02 -5.95 8.85
CA SER A 20 -10.97 -7.04 8.60
C SER A 20 -10.51 -8.38 9.18
N TYR A 21 -9.24 -8.51 9.55
CA TYR A 21 -8.70 -9.70 10.20
C TYR A 21 -8.51 -9.48 11.71
N PRO A 22 -8.90 -10.47 12.58
CA PRO A 22 -8.70 -10.35 14.00
C PRO A 22 -7.22 -10.11 14.37
N ASN A 23 -6.96 -9.05 15.13
CA ASN A 23 -5.61 -8.65 15.56
C ASN A 23 -4.64 -8.33 14.40
N GLY A 24 -5.15 -8.00 13.19
CA GLY A 24 -4.31 -7.78 12.01
C GLY A 24 -3.22 -6.73 12.21
N GLU A 25 -3.52 -5.60 12.86
CA GLU A 25 -2.53 -4.57 13.18
C GLU A 25 -1.42 -5.10 14.11
N ALA A 26 -1.78 -5.83 15.17
CA ALA A 26 -0.82 -6.38 16.12
C ALA A 26 0.09 -7.43 15.45
N LEU A 27 -0.48 -8.28 14.58
CA LEU A 27 0.28 -9.29 13.83
C LEU A 27 1.23 -8.64 12.81
N LEU A 28 0.79 -7.59 12.13
CA LEU A 28 1.62 -6.83 11.21
C LEU A 28 2.80 -6.18 11.95
N GLU A 29 2.54 -5.57 13.11
CA GLU A 29 3.59 -4.99 13.93
C GLU A 29 4.56 -6.06 14.47
N GLU A 30 4.06 -7.23 14.88
CA GLU A 30 4.90 -8.34 15.33
C GLU A 30 5.82 -8.84 14.21
N ALA A 31 5.31 -8.97 12.98
CA ALA A 31 6.13 -9.35 11.82
C ALA A 31 7.29 -8.37 11.60
N LEU A 32 7.07 -7.08 11.77
CA LEU A 32 8.11 -6.06 11.67
C LEU A 32 9.15 -6.17 12.78
N LYS A 33 8.72 -6.47 14.02
CA LYS A 33 9.62 -6.74 15.16
C LYS A 33 10.47 -7.99 14.93
N LEU A 34 9.93 -8.98 14.22
CA LEU A 34 10.65 -10.21 13.82
C LEU A 34 11.58 -10.02 12.63
N GLY A 35 11.58 -8.85 11.99
CA GLY A 35 12.55 -8.50 10.97
C GLY A 35 12.01 -8.48 9.54
N ALA A 36 10.69 -8.39 9.34
CA ALA A 36 10.16 -8.14 8.00
C ALA A 36 10.69 -6.81 7.44
N ASP A 37 10.99 -6.81 6.14
CA ASP A 37 11.69 -5.72 5.46
C ASP A 37 10.73 -4.64 4.95
N VAL A 38 9.49 -5.01 4.66
CA VAL A 38 8.50 -4.16 3.98
C VAL A 38 7.15 -4.29 4.68
N VAL A 39 6.44 -3.18 4.82
CA VAL A 39 5.05 -3.15 5.31
C VAL A 39 4.10 -3.31 4.13
N GLY A 40 3.26 -4.34 4.16
CA GLY A 40 2.19 -4.58 3.21
C GLY A 40 0.84 -4.01 3.64
N ALA A 41 -0.04 -3.77 2.67
CA ALA A 41 -1.46 -3.51 2.90
C ALA A 41 -2.29 -3.85 1.65
N ILE A 42 -3.60 -4.09 1.87
CA ILE A 42 -4.56 -4.39 0.80
C ILE A 42 -5.90 -3.69 1.09
N PRO A 43 -5.97 -2.36 0.92
CA PRO A 43 -7.09 -1.56 1.42
C PRO A 43 -8.44 -1.88 0.77
N HIS A 44 -8.47 -2.40 -0.45
CA HIS A 44 -9.72 -2.77 -1.13
C HIS A 44 -10.34 -4.10 -0.63
N PHE A 45 -9.63 -4.84 0.23
CA PHE A 45 -10.16 -6.02 0.93
C PHE A 45 -10.79 -5.70 2.28
N GLU A 46 -10.62 -4.48 2.77
CA GLU A 46 -11.29 -4.06 4.00
C GLU A 46 -12.81 -3.97 3.80
N PHE A 47 -13.58 -4.16 4.87
CA PHE A 47 -15.06 -4.23 4.79
C PHE A 47 -15.71 -2.97 4.24
N THR A 48 -15.11 -1.80 4.45
CA THR A 48 -15.61 -0.52 3.93
C THR A 48 -14.47 0.32 3.39
N ARG A 49 -14.83 1.33 2.58
CA ARG A 49 -13.86 2.31 2.09
C ARG A 49 -13.14 3.04 3.23
N GLU A 50 -13.87 3.37 4.29
CA GLU A 50 -13.32 4.05 5.47
C GLU A 50 -12.32 3.16 6.19
N CYS A 51 -12.62 1.86 6.36
CA CYS A 51 -11.66 0.88 6.89
C CYS A 51 -10.43 0.75 6.00
N GLY A 52 -10.61 0.76 4.67
CA GLY A 52 -9.49 0.75 3.74
C GLY A 52 -8.57 1.97 3.88
N VAL A 53 -9.14 3.16 4.05
CA VAL A 53 -8.36 4.38 4.32
C VAL A 53 -7.65 4.29 5.68
N GLU A 54 -8.33 3.80 6.72
CA GLU A 54 -7.74 3.64 8.05
C GLU A 54 -6.62 2.59 8.05
N SER A 55 -6.77 1.48 7.33
CA SER A 55 -5.72 0.48 7.18
C SER A 55 -4.45 1.06 6.53
N LEU A 56 -4.60 1.98 5.58
CA LEU A 56 -3.47 2.74 5.02
C LEU A 56 -2.81 3.64 6.06
N HIS A 57 -3.57 4.32 6.92
CA HIS A 57 -3.00 5.11 8.01
C HIS A 57 -2.16 4.25 8.96
N ILE A 58 -2.64 3.06 9.31
CA ILE A 58 -1.91 2.09 10.14
C ILE A 58 -0.62 1.66 9.44
N ALA A 59 -0.69 1.25 8.16
CA ALA A 59 0.46 0.81 7.39
C ALA A 59 1.54 1.90 7.29
N PHE A 60 1.16 3.14 6.94
CA PHE A 60 2.08 4.27 6.87
C PHE A 60 2.70 4.61 8.23
N ARG A 61 1.94 4.56 9.31
CA ARG A 61 2.44 4.77 10.67
C ARG A 61 3.47 3.71 11.05
N LEU A 62 3.18 2.44 10.81
CA LEU A 62 4.12 1.35 11.08
C LEU A 62 5.38 1.46 10.22
N ALA A 63 5.24 1.78 8.94
CA ALA A 63 6.39 1.99 8.05
C ALA A 63 7.33 3.10 8.55
N GLN A 64 6.77 4.21 9.03
CA GLN A 64 7.56 5.29 9.62
C GLN A 64 8.19 4.88 10.97
N GLN A 65 7.43 4.20 11.83
CA GLN A 65 7.89 3.76 13.15
C GLN A 65 9.06 2.78 13.07
N TYR A 66 9.02 1.86 12.10
CA TYR A 66 10.05 0.83 11.91
C TYR A 66 11.06 1.14 10.80
N ASP A 67 10.98 2.34 10.21
CA ASP A 67 11.81 2.77 9.07
C ASP A 67 11.80 1.76 7.91
N ARG A 68 10.61 1.30 7.51
CA ARG A 68 10.41 0.32 6.44
C ARG A 68 9.72 0.94 5.22
N PRO A 69 10.00 0.46 3.99
CA PRO A 69 9.21 0.80 2.81
C PRO A 69 7.83 0.17 2.86
N LEU A 70 6.96 0.61 1.95
CA LEU A 70 5.58 0.14 1.79
C LEU A 70 5.39 -0.55 0.44
N ASP A 71 4.70 -1.69 0.45
CA ASP A 71 4.16 -2.33 -0.73
C ASP A 71 2.65 -2.54 -0.55
N ILE A 72 1.88 -1.75 -1.29
CA ILE A 72 0.42 -1.71 -1.17
C ILE A 72 -0.18 -2.40 -2.39
N HIS A 73 -0.86 -3.52 -2.20
CA HIS A 73 -1.72 -4.11 -3.23
C HIS A 73 -2.96 -3.22 -3.37
N CYS A 74 -2.91 -2.36 -4.37
CA CYS A 74 -3.79 -1.21 -4.48
C CYS A 74 -4.77 -1.43 -5.62
N ASP A 75 -6.08 -1.39 -5.30
CA ASP A 75 -7.12 -1.40 -6.33
C ASP A 75 -7.01 -2.60 -7.31
N GLU A 76 -6.62 -3.78 -6.80
CA GLU A 76 -6.53 -5.03 -7.57
C GLU A 76 -7.92 -5.66 -7.72
N ILE A 77 -8.80 -4.95 -8.38
CA ILE A 77 -10.20 -5.32 -8.59
C ILE A 77 -10.76 -4.58 -9.81
N ASP A 78 -11.70 -5.21 -10.52
CA ASP A 78 -12.42 -4.58 -11.64
C ASP A 78 -13.60 -3.71 -11.14
N ASP A 79 -13.28 -2.70 -10.34
CA ASP A 79 -14.25 -1.74 -9.82
C ASP A 79 -13.69 -0.31 -9.94
N GLU A 80 -14.33 0.51 -10.78
CA GLU A 80 -13.96 1.92 -10.98
C GLU A 80 -14.09 2.78 -9.72
N GLN A 81 -14.78 2.31 -8.68
CA GLN A 81 -14.92 2.98 -7.39
C GLN A 81 -13.77 2.67 -6.44
N SER A 82 -13.01 1.60 -6.68
CA SER A 82 -11.78 1.33 -5.95
C SER A 82 -10.72 2.36 -6.34
N ARG A 83 -10.39 3.27 -5.44
CA ARG A 83 -9.53 4.45 -5.70
C ARG A 83 -8.56 4.72 -4.57
N PHE A 84 -8.07 3.66 -3.93
CA PHE A 84 -7.12 3.79 -2.82
C PHE A 84 -5.76 4.31 -3.28
N VAL A 85 -5.40 4.11 -4.55
CA VAL A 85 -4.16 4.65 -5.12
C VAL A 85 -4.05 6.18 -4.95
N GLU A 86 -5.16 6.93 -5.00
CA GLU A 86 -5.13 8.37 -4.74
C GLU A 86 -4.79 8.68 -3.27
N THR A 87 -5.30 7.87 -2.34
CA THR A 87 -5.01 8.00 -0.91
C THR A 87 -3.55 7.67 -0.63
N VAL A 88 -3.04 6.57 -1.18
CA VAL A 88 -1.64 6.16 -1.07
C VAL A 88 -0.72 7.27 -1.58
N ALA A 89 -0.98 7.79 -2.78
CA ALA A 89 -0.18 8.86 -3.38
C ALA A 89 -0.22 10.15 -2.55
N ALA A 90 -1.40 10.53 -2.04
CA ALA A 90 -1.55 11.72 -1.20
C ALA A 90 -0.80 11.59 0.13
N MET A 91 -0.87 10.42 0.78
CA MET A 91 -0.16 10.14 2.02
C MET A 91 1.35 10.12 1.80
N ALA A 92 1.83 9.47 0.74
CA ALA A 92 3.24 9.42 0.37
C ALA A 92 3.81 10.81 0.08
N LEU A 93 3.07 11.64 -0.66
CA LEU A 93 3.43 13.02 -0.95
C LEU A 93 3.52 13.85 0.34
N LYS A 94 2.50 13.76 1.20
CA LYS A 94 2.46 14.49 2.48
C LYS A 94 3.61 14.10 3.40
N ALA A 95 3.95 12.81 3.44
CA ALA A 95 5.04 12.29 4.27
C ALA A 95 6.43 12.47 3.64
N GLY A 96 6.53 12.84 2.36
CA GLY A 96 7.80 12.99 1.64
C GLY A 96 8.55 11.66 1.40
N ILE A 97 7.83 10.53 1.36
CA ILE A 97 8.41 9.18 1.27
C ILE A 97 8.05 8.45 -0.03
N GLY A 98 7.60 9.16 -1.05
CA GLY A 98 7.14 8.56 -2.31
C GLY A 98 8.07 7.47 -2.88
N PRO A 99 9.39 7.68 -2.99
CA PRO A 99 10.32 6.65 -3.50
C PRO A 99 10.37 5.35 -2.68
N ARG A 100 9.82 5.35 -1.47
CA ARG A 100 9.74 4.17 -0.58
C ARG A 100 8.35 3.52 -0.56
N VAL A 101 7.45 3.95 -1.44
CA VAL A 101 6.08 3.44 -1.54
C VAL A 101 5.86 2.84 -2.91
N THR A 102 5.40 1.61 -2.95
CA THR A 102 5.01 0.90 -4.16
C THR A 102 3.51 0.64 -4.13
N ALA A 103 2.82 0.98 -5.22
CA ALA A 103 1.46 0.55 -5.48
C ALA A 103 1.50 -0.60 -6.48
N SER A 104 1.14 -1.79 -6.02
CA SER A 104 1.15 -3.02 -6.81
C SER A 104 -0.23 -3.27 -7.42
N HIS A 105 -0.26 -3.79 -8.65
CA HIS A 105 -1.42 -4.13 -9.47
C HIS A 105 -2.18 -2.93 -10.04
N THR A 106 -2.89 -2.17 -9.22
CA THR A 106 -3.70 -0.98 -9.62
C THR A 106 -4.66 -1.23 -10.78
N THR A 107 -5.23 -2.43 -10.85
CA THR A 107 -6.04 -2.93 -11.98
C THR A 107 -7.26 -2.05 -12.27
N ALA A 108 -7.92 -1.51 -11.23
CA ALA A 108 -9.08 -0.64 -11.38
C ALA A 108 -8.81 0.62 -12.22
N MET A 109 -7.53 1.03 -12.37
CA MET A 109 -7.18 2.23 -13.14
C MET A 109 -7.62 2.17 -14.60
N HIS A 110 -7.74 0.98 -15.20
CA HIS A 110 -8.18 0.82 -16.59
C HIS A 110 -9.64 1.27 -16.80
N SER A 111 -10.45 1.26 -15.74
CA SER A 111 -11.88 1.63 -15.78
C SER A 111 -12.15 3.08 -15.37
N TYR A 112 -11.13 3.85 -14.97
CA TYR A 112 -11.33 5.23 -14.52
C TYR A 112 -11.70 6.16 -15.67
N ASN A 113 -12.65 7.07 -15.44
CA ASN A 113 -13.00 8.08 -16.42
C ASN A 113 -11.87 9.12 -16.62
N GLY A 114 -11.84 9.75 -17.80
CA GLY A 114 -10.76 10.65 -18.21
C GLY A 114 -10.55 11.87 -17.30
N ALA A 115 -11.62 12.43 -16.72
CA ALA A 115 -11.51 13.58 -15.81
C ALA A 115 -10.80 13.20 -14.51
N TYR A 116 -11.17 12.04 -13.92
CA TYR A 116 -10.52 11.52 -12.73
C TYR A 116 -9.05 11.13 -13.02
N THR A 117 -8.81 10.41 -14.11
CA THR A 117 -7.46 9.98 -14.53
C THR A 117 -6.50 11.16 -14.67
N SER A 118 -6.93 12.26 -15.31
CA SER A 118 -6.10 13.45 -15.48
C SER A 118 -5.68 14.06 -14.14
N ARG A 119 -6.60 14.12 -13.16
CA ARG A 119 -6.33 14.59 -11.81
C ARG A 119 -5.40 13.63 -11.07
N LEU A 120 -5.68 12.32 -11.15
CA LEU A 120 -4.90 11.28 -10.49
C LEU A 120 -3.45 11.28 -10.98
N PHE A 121 -3.20 11.31 -12.27
CA PHE A 121 -1.84 11.30 -12.84
C PHE A 121 -1.00 12.49 -12.38
N ARG A 122 -1.62 13.66 -12.20
CA ARG A 122 -0.92 14.81 -11.61
C ARG A 122 -0.48 14.50 -10.17
N LEU A 123 -1.34 13.89 -9.36
CA LEU A 123 -1.00 13.50 -7.98
C LEU A 123 0.09 12.42 -7.96
N LEU A 124 -0.04 11.38 -8.79
CA LEU A 124 0.96 10.30 -8.90
C LEU A 124 2.34 10.84 -9.27
N LYS A 125 2.39 11.75 -10.24
CA LYS A 125 3.65 12.40 -10.64
C LYS A 125 4.29 13.22 -9.50
N LEU A 126 3.48 13.90 -8.71
CA LEU A 126 3.96 14.70 -7.56
C LEU A 126 4.39 13.82 -6.39
N SER A 127 3.71 12.70 -6.16
CA SER A 127 3.98 11.80 -5.06
C SER A 127 5.29 11.02 -5.23
N GLY A 128 5.67 10.71 -6.47
CA GLY A 128 6.87 9.93 -6.77
C GLY A 128 6.82 8.49 -6.29
N ILE A 129 5.62 7.90 -6.11
CA ILE A 129 5.46 6.48 -5.77
C ILE A 129 5.83 5.60 -6.95
N ASN A 130 6.18 4.35 -6.65
CA ASN A 130 6.51 3.32 -7.65
C ASN A 130 5.26 2.49 -7.99
N PHE A 131 5.28 1.83 -9.14
CA PHE A 131 4.26 0.90 -9.58
C PHE A 131 4.88 -0.43 -9.97
N VAL A 132 4.16 -1.51 -9.62
CA VAL A 132 4.42 -2.87 -10.11
C VAL A 132 3.11 -3.42 -10.66
N ALA A 133 3.15 -3.96 -11.88
CA ALA A 133 2.03 -4.59 -12.57
C ALA A 133 2.09 -6.11 -12.42
#